data_d7ae8b634c1a1884260cb1f939d352dd
#
_entry.id   d7ae8b634c1a1884260cb1f939d352dd
#
_cell.length_a   1.000
_cell.length_b   1.000
_cell.length_c   1.000
_cell.angle_alpha   90.00
_cell.angle_beta   90.00
_cell.angle_gamma   90.00
#
_symmetry.space_group_name_H-M   'P 1'
#
loop_
_entity.id
_entity.type
_entity.pdbx_description
1 polymer ?
#
loop_
_entity_poly.entity_id
_entity_poly.type
_entity_poly.pdbx_seq_one_letter_code
_entity_poly.pdbx_strand_id
1 'polypeptide(L)'
;RQPAGDHQVDSPCPTHVLAISFQDDSRGRLVPIHGLCWALEVPSLAEASRSPPHDDGARRDSRCADLRQLNLPVLPLRLPHARAFPIIHEWPYLGSPLALLRHFLVPPTQRPPAQGLADATEPSPEKGHSEGIGYPASSAEIMDRLYLLHTVRETAVALELSSEALWQALALGWNRLVVAGAAANMRERLV
;
A
#
# COMPACT_ATOMS: atom_id res chain seq x y z
N ARG A 1 0.46 24.01 -38.36
CA ARG A 1 0.39 23.90 -36.88
C ARG A 1 -0.47 22.69 -36.58
N GLN A 2 0.17 21.56 -36.24
CA GLN A 2 -0.51 20.40 -35.66
C GLN A 2 -0.80 20.69 -34.18
N PRO A 3 -2.00 20.36 -33.68
CA PRO A 3 -2.27 20.45 -32.28
C PRO A 3 -1.40 19.44 -31.55
N ALA A 4 -0.81 19.88 -30.43
CA ALA A 4 -0.08 19.02 -29.51
C ALA A 4 -1.03 17.91 -29.05
N GLY A 5 -0.70 16.67 -29.38
CA GLY A 5 -1.48 15.52 -28.94
C GLY A 5 -1.43 15.44 -27.41
N ASP A 6 -2.58 15.47 -26.80
CA ASP A 6 -2.77 15.10 -25.40
C ASP A 6 -2.20 13.68 -25.21
N HIS A 7 -1.01 13.60 -24.63
CA HIS A 7 -0.51 12.34 -24.11
C HIS A 7 -1.35 11.97 -22.87
N GLN A 8 -2.53 11.46 -23.14
CA GLN A 8 -3.32 10.76 -22.15
C GLN A 8 -2.44 9.57 -21.71
N VAL A 9 -1.88 9.68 -20.51
CA VAL A 9 -1.15 8.56 -19.87
C VAL A 9 -2.19 7.48 -19.65
N ASP A 10 -2.25 6.52 -20.56
CA ASP A 10 -3.12 5.36 -20.43
C ASP A 10 -2.71 4.64 -19.13
N SER A 11 -3.53 4.80 -18.10
CA SER A 11 -3.38 4.02 -16.87
C SER A 11 -3.46 2.54 -17.27
N PRO A 12 -2.42 1.76 -17.04
CA PRO A 12 -2.42 0.37 -17.51
C PRO A 12 -3.60 -0.36 -16.86
N CYS A 13 -4.36 -1.09 -17.68
CA CYS A 13 -5.50 -1.87 -17.21
C CYS A 13 -5.05 -2.93 -16.20
N PRO A 14 -5.85 -3.20 -15.16
CA PRO A 14 -5.59 -4.30 -14.24
C PRO A 14 -5.56 -5.62 -15.01
N THR A 15 -4.66 -6.52 -14.60
CA THR A 15 -4.46 -7.82 -15.26
C THR A 15 -5.04 -9.00 -14.47
N HIS A 16 -5.27 -8.81 -13.17
CA HIS A 16 -5.78 -9.83 -12.25
C HIS A 16 -6.71 -9.21 -11.21
N VAL A 17 -7.46 -10.06 -10.53
CA VAL A 17 -8.26 -9.68 -9.36
C VAL A 17 -7.81 -10.51 -8.16
N LEU A 18 -7.49 -9.87 -7.04
CA LEU A 18 -7.34 -10.55 -5.76
C LEU A 18 -8.71 -10.76 -5.12
N ALA A 19 -9.06 -12.00 -4.81
CA ALA A 19 -10.20 -12.34 -3.97
C ALA A 19 -9.69 -12.54 -2.53
N ILE A 20 -9.82 -11.52 -1.70
CA ILE A 20 -9.21 -11.48 -0.38
C ILE A 20 -10.22 -11.83 0.68
N SER A 21 -9.88 -12.79 1.54
CA SER A 21 -10.55 -13.06 2.80
C SER A 21 -9.65 -12.66 3.97
N PHE A 22 -10.24 -12.13 5.04
CA PHE A 22 -9.52 -11.72 6.23
C PHE A 22 -9.89 -12.64 7.40
N GLN A 23 -8.94 -12.79 8.36
CA GLN A 23 -9.21 -13.55 9.57
C GLN A 23 -10.01 -12.73 10.59
N ASP A 24 -9.81 -11.41 10.58
CA ASP A 24 -10.44 -10.46 11.51
C ASP A 24 -11.68 -9.77 10.93
N ASP A 25 -12.05 -10.03 9.66
CA ASP A 25 -13.22 -9.47 8.99
C ASP A 25 -13.92 -10.54 8.15
N SER A 26 -15.21 -10.73 8.36
CA SER A 26 -16.02 -11.68 7.57
C SER A 26 -16.29 -11.22 6.14
N ARG A 27 -15.97 -9.98 5.81
CA ARG A 27 -16.19 -9.40 4.48
C ARG A 27 -15.01 -9.69 3.57
N GLY A 28 -15.24 -10.50 2.53
CA GLY A 28 -14.30 -10.64 1.43
C GLY A 28 -14.23 -9.37 0.58
N ARG A 29 -13.08 -9.15 -0.08
CA ARG A 29 -12.87 -8.04 -1.02
C ARG A 29 -12.35 -8.54 -2.35
N LEU A 30 -12.85 -7.95 -3.44
CA LEU A 30 -12.28 -8.12 -4.77
C LEU A 30 -11.48 -6.86 -5.12
N VAL A 31 -10.20 -7.03 -5.40
CA VAL A 31 -9.29 -5.91 -5.65
C VAL A 31 -8.58 -6.12 -6.99
N PRO A 32 -8.82 -5.25 -7.98
CA PRO A 32 -8.08 -5.31 -9.25
C PRO A 32 -6.62 -4.94 -9.02
N ILE A 33 -5.70 -5.69 -9.64
CA ILE A 33 -4.26 -5.49 -9.51
C ILE A 33 -3.52 -5.61 -10.84
N HIS A 34 -2.33 -5.04 -10.89
CA HIS A 34 -1.33 -5.30 -11.92
C HIS A 34 -0.48 -6.49 -11.49
N GLY A 35 -0.79 -7.67 -12.02
CA GLY A 35 -0.17 -8.92 -11.59
C GLY A 35 1.36 -8.90 -11.62
N LEU A 36 1.98 -8.20 -12.58
CA LEU A 36 3.43 -8.09 -12.65
C LEU A 36 4.02 -7.36 -11.41
N CYS A 37 3.42 -6.23 -11.00
CA CYS A 37 3.89 -5.48 -9.84
C CYS A 37 3.81 -6.36 -8.57
N TRP A 38 2.71 -7.10 -8.43
CA TRP A 38 2.52 -8.00 -7.30
C TRP A 38 3.42 -9.24 -7.36
N ALA A 39 3.64 -9.81 -8.54
CA ALA A 39 4.51 -10.98 -8.70
C ALA A 39 5.98 -10.68 -8.38
N LEU A 40 6.43 -9.43 -8.53
CA LEU A 40 7.78 -9.02 -8.16
C LEU A 40 7.98 -8.95 -6.64
N GLU A 41 6.94 -8.63 -5.89
CA GLU A 41 7.01 -8.45 -4.44
C GLU A 41 6.52 -9.69 -3.66
N VAL A 42 5.59 -10.47 -4.25
CA VAL A 42 4.93 -11.62 -3.64
C VAL A 42 5.21 -12.88 -4.47
N PRO A 43 6.25 -13.67 -4.14
CA PRO A 43 6.66 -14.85 -4.91
C PRO A 43 5.57 -15.88 -5.12
N SER A 44 4.73 -16.12 -4.12
CA SER A 44 3.60 -17.07 -4.22
C SER A 44 2.58 -16.70 -5.29
N LEU A 45 2.36 -15.40 -5.55
CA LEU A 45 1.51 -14.93 -6.64
C LEU A 45 2.18 -15.06 -8.02
N ALA A 46 3.51 -15.03 -8.09
CA ALA A 46 4.24 -15.26 -9.33
C ALA A 46 4.02 -16.68 -9.85
N GLU A 47 3.92 -17.67 -8.99
CA GLU A 47 3.62 -19.06 -9.36
C GLU A 47 2.16 -19.21 -9.81
N ALA A 48 1.22 -18.63 -9.08
CA ALA A 48 -0.20 -18.65 -9.44
C ALA A 48 -0.48 -17.97 -10.80
N SER A 49 0.28 -16.91 -11.13
CA SER A 49 0.17 -16.20 -12.40
C SER A 49 0.76 -16.96 -13.59
N ARG A 50 1.57 -18.01 -13.37
CA ARG A 50 2.14 -18.86 -14.42
C ARG A 50 1.21 -19.96 -14.89
N SER A 51 0.13 -20.24 -14.17
CA SER A 51 -0.89 -21.19 -14.63
C SER A 51 -1.44 -20.68 -15.96
N PRO A 52 -1.43 -21.50 -17.03
CA PRO A 52 -1.90 -21.06 -18.32
C PRO A 52 -3.34 -20.57 -18.15
N PRO A 53 -3.72 -19.43 -18.73
CA PRO A 53 -5.10 -19.02 -18.76
C PRO A 53 -5.89 -20.17 -19.39
N HIS A 54 -6.94 -20.61 -18.71
CA HIS A 54 -7.87 -21.55 -19.30
C HIS A 54 -8.30 -20.94 -20.64
N ASP A 55 -7.97 -21.64 -21.73
CA ASP A 55 -8.05 -21.11 -23.08
C ASP A 55 -9.53 -21.09 -23.54
N ASP A 56 -10.28 -20.17 -22.98
CA ASP A 56 -11.64 -19.85 -23.43
C ASP A 56 -11.59 -18.80 -24.56
N GLY A 57 -10.71 -18.99 -25.55
CA GLY A 57 -10.79 -18.35 -26.86
C GLY A 57 -11.03 -16.81 -26.93
N ALA A 58 -11.01 -16.12 -25.82
CA ALA A 58 -11.23 -14.67 -25.77
C ALA A 58 -9.96 -13.95 -26.21
N ARG A 59 -9.92 -13.55 -27.48
CA ARG A 59 -8.93 -12.61 -28.04
C ARG A 59 -8.80 -11.42 -27.09
N ARG A 60 -7.60 -11.25 -26.54
CA ARG A 60 -7.20 -10.04 -25.83
C ARG A 60 -7.17 -8.88 -26.81
N ASP A 61 -8.30 -8.22 -27.02
CA ASP A 61 -8.30 -6.91 -27.64
C ASP A 61 -7.72 -5.92 -26.61
N SER A 62 -6.52 -5.45 -26.93
CA SER A 62 -5.66 -4.60 -26.09
C SER A 62 -6.18 -3.17 -25.88
N ARG A 63 -7.45 -2.91 -26.06
CA ARG A 63 -8.04 -1.60 -25.89
C ARG A 63 -9.08 -1.62 -24.79
N CYS A 64 -8.70 -1.04 -23.64
CA CYS A 64 -9.64 -0.77 -22.54
C CYS A 64 -10.82 0.15 -22.89
N ALA A 65 -11.11 0.34 -24.17
CA ALA A 65 -12.17 1.23 -24.63
C ALA A 65 -13.59 0.69 -24.37
N ASP A 66 -13.73 -0.61 -24.08
CA ASP A 66 -15.04 -1.22 -23.80
C ASP A 66 -14.99 -1.98 -22.46
N LEU A 67 -15.07 -1.21 -21.36
CA LEU A 67 -15.02 -1.70 -19.98
C LEU A 67 -16.21 -2.58 -19.56
N ARG A 68 -17.04 -3.02 -20.51
CA ARG A 68 -18.29 -3.70 -20.18
C ARG A 68 -18.13 -5.13 -19.68
N GLN A 69 -17.02 -5.82 -20.01
CA GLN A 69 -16.69 -7.13 -19.44
C GLN A 69 -15.18 -7.40 -19.52
N LEU A 70 -14.51 -7.35 -18.37
CA LEU A 70 -13.12 -7.80 -18.23
C LEU A 70 -13.15 -9.19 -17.57
N ASN A 71 -12.79 -10.23 -18.31
CA ASN A 71 -12.52 -11.54 -17.74
C ASN A 71 -11.10 -11.56 -17.19
N LEU A 72 -10.94 -11.27 -15.89
CA LEU A 72 -9.65 -11.27 -15.23
C LEU A 72 -9.48 -12.55 -14.39
N PRO A 73 -8.29 -13.18 -14.42
CA PRO A 73 -7.98 -14.27 -13.52
C PRO A 73 -8.12 -13.82 -12.06
N VAL A 74 -8.78 -14.67 -11.26
CA VAL A 74 -9.00 -14.40 -9.83
C VAL A 74 -7.99 -15.18 -9.01
N LEU A 75 -7.22 -14.49 -8.19
CA LEU A 75 -6.24 -15.06 -7.29
C LEU A 75 -6.78 -15.02 -5.85
N PRO A 76 -7.07 -16.17 -5.23
CA PRO A 76 -7.53 -16.21 -3.85
C PRO A 76 -6.39 -15.88 -2.89
N LEU A 77 -6.66 -15.05 -1.90
CA LEU A 77 -5.71 -14.63 -0.90
C LEU A 77 -6.36 -14.59 0.49
N ARG A 78 -5.67 -15.14 1.49
CA ARG A 78 -6.12 -15.08 2.88
C ARG A 78 -5.14 -14.30 3.71
N LEU A 79 -5.60 -13.20 4.32
CA LEU A 79 -4.78 -12.28 5.10
C LEU A 79 -5.25 -12.21 6.56
N PRO A 80 -4.35 -11.93 7.51
CA PRO A 80 -4.71 -11.82 8.91
C PRO A 80 -5.58 -10.59 9.18
N HIS A 81 -5.23 -9.42 8.60
CA HIS A 81 -5.79 -8.14 9.02
C HIS A 81 -6.33 -7.29 7.86
N ALA A 82 -7.64 -7.00 7.89
CA ALA A 82 -8.31 -6.15 6.92
C ALA A 82 -7.80 -4.70 6.94
N ARG A 83 -7.46 -4.18 8.14
CA ARG A 83 -6.96 -2.81 8.33
C ARG A 83 -5.57 -2.58 7.73
N ALA A 84 -4.73 -3.62 7.70
CA ALA A 84 -3.36 -3.54 7.18
C ALA A 84 -3.31 -3.55 5.65
N PHE A 85 -4.30 -4.18 5.01
CA PHE A 85 -4.26 -4.42 3.57
C PHE A 85 -4.13 -3.16 2.72
N PRO A 86 -4.87 -2.06 2.94
CA PRO A 86 -4.73 -0.84 2.13
C PRO A 86 -3.29 -0.31 2.12
N ILE A 87 -2.59 -0.38 3.26
CA ILE A 87 -1.21 0.07 3.41
C ILE A 87 -0.26 -0.83 2.61
N ILE A 88 -0.42 -2.14 2.75
CA ILE A 88 0.39 -3.12 2.02
C ILE A 88 0.08 -3.09 0.52
N HIS A 89 -1.16 -2.84 0.13
CA HIS A 89 -1.56 -2.78 -1.27
C HIS A 89 -0.85 -1.67 -2.05
N GLU A 90 -0.50 -0.57 -1.40
CA GLU A 90 0.25 0.52 -2.02
C GLU A 90 1.71 0.15 -2.32
N TRP A 91 2.29 -0.79 -1.55
CA TRP A 91 3.72 -1.11 -1.62
C TRP A 91 4.19 -1.59 -3.01
N PRO A 92 3.56 -2.57 -3.68
CA PRO A 92 3.99 -3.05 -5.00
C PRO A 92 4.00 -1.97 -6.09
N TYR A 93 3.28 -0.86 -5.89
CA TYR A 93 3.18 0.23 -6.85
C TYR A 93 4.14 1.38 -6.54
N LEU A 94 4.31 1.70 -5.27
CA LEU A 94 5.08 2.86 -4.84
C LEU A 94 6.52 2.50 -4.47
N GLY A 95 6.76 1.32 -3.87
CA GLY A 95 8.07 0.90 -3.37
C GLY A 95 8.72 1.92 -2.42
N SER A 96 7.92 2.80 -1.82
CA SER A 96 8.41 3.97 -1.10
C SER A 96 8.40 3.77 0.41
N PRO A 97 9.58 3.63 1.06
CA PRO A 97 9.69 3.59 2.51
C PRO A 97 9.07 4.82 3.19
N LEU A 98 9.20 5.99 2.57
CA LEU A 98 8.66 7.23 3.13
C LEU A 98 7.13 7.23 3.11
N ALA A 99 6.51 6.77 2.02
CA ALA A 99 5.06 6.62 1.94
C ALA A 99 4.54 5.67 3.02
N LEU A 100 5.22 4.52 3.20
CA LEU A 100 4.88 3.57 4.24
C LEU A 100 5.00 4.17 5.64
N LEU A 101 6.10 4.86 5.94
CA LEU A 101 6.33 5.48 7.25
C LEU A 101 5.29 6.56 7.58
N ARG A 102 4.77 7.28 6.58
CA ARG A 102 3.71 8.28 6.79
C ARG A 102 2.44 7.67 7.39
N HIS A 103 2.14 6.40 7.10
CA HIS A 103 0.99 5.72 7.70
C HIS A 103 1.10 5.57 9.22
N PHE A 104 2.32 5.50 9.75
CA PHE A 104 2.56 5.29 11.17
C PHE A 104 2.98 6.56 11.91
N LEU A 105 3.73 7.44 11.25
CA LEU A 105 4.38 8.57 11.90
C LEU A 105 3.61 9.90 11.78
N VAL A 106 2.71 10.02 10.77
CA VAL A 106 1.91 11.23 10.56
C VAL A 106 0.49 11.02 11.08
N PRO A 107 -0.05 11.96 11.88
CA PRO A 107 -1.43 11.90 12.33
C PRO A 107 -2.42 11.86 11.16
N PRO A 108 -3.53 11.11 11.27
CA PRO A 108 -4.53 11.06 10.20
C PRO A 108 -5.11 12.43 9.84
N THR A 109 -5.17 13.36 10.81
CA THR A 109 -5.62 14.74 10.61
C THR A 109 -4.69 15.60 9.76
N GLN A 110 -3.42 15.22 9.63
CA GLN A 110 -2.42 15.93 8.83
C GLN A 110 -2.06 15.21 7.54
N ARG A 111 -2.67 14.07 7.29
CA ARG A 111 -2.45 13.37 6.03
C ARG A 111 -3.17 14.15 4.93
N PRO A 112 -2.46 14.65 3.90
CA PRO A 112 -3.14 15.22 2.75
C PRO A 112 -4.12 14.19 2.19
N PRO A 113 -5.32 14.61 1.74
CA PRO A 113 -6.23 13.70 1.08
C PRO A 113 -5.47 12.98 -0.03
N ALA A 114 -5.71 11.68 -0.19
CA ALA A 114 -5.10 10.90 -1.25
C ALA A 114 -5.43 11.63 -2.57
N GLN A 115 -4.46 12.41 -3.06
CA GLN A 115 -4.59 13.06 -4.35
C GLN A 115 -4.67 11.93 -5.35
N GLY A 116 -5.83 11.81 -5.98
CA GLY A 116 -5.96 10.98 -7.16
C GLY A 116 -4.81 11.34 -8.10
N LEU A 117 -4.30 10.36 -8.83
CA LEU A 117 -3.16 10.40 -9.75
C LEU A 117 -3.28 11.43 -10.92
N ALA A 118 -3.92 12.58 -10.68
CA ALA A 118 -4.07 13.67 -11.60
C ALA A 118 -3.36 14.91 -11.03
N ASP A 119 -2.29 15.28 -11.69
CA ASP A 119 -1.42 16.45 -11.56
C ASP A 119 -0.10 16.21 -10.82
N ALA A 120 0.85 15.62 -11.57
CA ALA A 120 2.28 15.79 -11.32
C ALA A 120 2.72 17.18 -11.81
N THR A 121 2.31 18.23 -11.10
CA THR A 121 2.97 19.54 -11.19
C THR A 121 4.21 19.47 -10.32
N GLU A 122 5.38 19.78 -10.91
CA GLU A 122 6.70 19.72 -10.29
C GLU A 122 6.72 20.31 -8.88
N PRO A 123 7.32 19.59 -7.90
CA PRO A 123 7.54 20.15 -6.58
C PRO A 123 8.59 21.24 -6.68
N SER A 124 8.19 22.47 -6.40
CA SER A 124 9.10 23.58 -6.11
C SER A 124 10.09 23.16 -5.03
N PRO A 125 11.40 23.47 -5.14
CA PRO A 125 12.41 23.13 -4.14
C PRO A 125 12.29 24.08 -2.96
N GLU A 126 11.27 23.95 -2.13
CA GLU A 126 11.18 24.68 -0.88
C GLU A 126 11.74 23.87 0.28
N LYS A 127 12.87 24.42 0.75
CA LYS A 127 13.48 24.34 2.09
C LYS A 127 13.18 23.10 2.93
N GLY A 128 14.24 22.30 3.08
CA GLY A 128 14.34 21.21 4.04
C GLY A 128 13.86 21.56 5.45
N HIS A 129 12.62 21.24 5.72
CA HIS A 129 12.18 21.06 7.08
C HIS A 129 12.49 19.60 7.43
N SER A 130 13.49 19.41 8.26
CA SER A 130 13.64 18.19 9.04
C SER A 130 12.40 18.09 9.93
N GLU A 131 11.30 17.58 9.39
CA GLU A 131 10.11 17.25 10.17
C GLU A 131 10.46 16.11 11.11
N GLY A 132 11.13 16.48 12.20
CA GLY A 132 11.12 15.71 13.42
C GLY A 132 9.67 15.45 13.76
N ILE A 133 9.37 14.29 14.33
CA ILE A 133 8.06 13.96 14.87
C ILE A 133 7.76 14.99 15.97
N GLY A 134 7.29 16.16 15.56
CA GLY A 134 6.98 17.29 16.41
C GLY A 134 5.60 17.22 17.03
N TYR A 135 5.07 16.00 17.27
CA TYR A 135 3.73 15.82 17.78
C TYR A 135 3.74 15.29 19.22
N PRO A 136 3.07 15.97 20.15
CA PRO A 136 2.78 15.41 21.47
C PRO A 136 1.64 14.38 21.32
N ALA A 137 1.92 13.24 20.69
CA ALA A 137 0.98 12.15 20.67
C ALA A 137 0.81 11.59 22.07
N SER A 138 -0.41 11.25 22.46
CA SER A 138 -0.71 10.53 23.73
C SER A 138 -0.15 9.11 23.69
N SER A 139 0.10 8.53 24.85
CA SER A 139 0.49 7.12 24.95
C SER A 139 -0.50 6.20 24.25
N ALA A 140 -1.80 6.46 24.34
CA ALA A 140 -2.85 5.69 23.66
C ALA A 140 -2.71 5.75 22.13
N GLU A 141 -2.48 6.94 21.58
CA GLU A 141 -2.29 7.13 20.13
C GLU A 141 -1.04 6.41 19.61
N ILE A 142 0.04 6.42 20.39
CA ILE A 142 1.25 5.69 20.03
C ILE A 142 1.02 4.19 20.04
N MET A 143 0.29 3.69 21.02
CA MET A 143 -0.08 2.26 21.10
C MET A 143 -0.93 1.83 19.92
N ASP A 144 -1.90 2.63 19.48
CA ASP A 144 -2.71 2.35 18.28
C ASP A 144 -1.84 2.26 17.00
N ARG A 145 -0.84 3.13 16.88
CA ARG A 145 0.10 3.12 15.75
C ARG A 145 1.05 1.92 15.79
N LEU A 146 1.53 1.55 16.98
CA LEU A 146 2.32 0.33 17.17
C LEU A 146 1.50 -0.91 16.80
N TYR A 147 0.24 -0.95 17.21
CA TYR A 147 -0.67 -2.03 16.83
C TYR A 147 -0.90 -2.07 15.30
N LEU A 148 -1.13 -0.92 14.66
CA LEU A 148 -1.27 -0.86 13.21
C LEU A 148 0.00 -1.35 12.51
N LEU A 149 1.18 -0.92 12.96
CA LEU A 149 2.45 -1.36 12.39
C LEU A 149 2.65 -2.87 12.56
N HIS A 150 2.27 -3.41 13.71
CA HIS A 150 2.30 -4.84 13.98
C HIS A 150 1.39 -5.61 13.00
N THR A 151 0.15 -5.17 12.79
CA THR A 151 -0.78 -5.80 11.84
C THR A 151 -0.28 -5.72 10.39
N VAL A 152 0.38 -4.61 10.00
CA VAL A 152 1.02 -4.48 8.69
C VAL A 152 2.17 -5.48 8.55
N ARG A 153 3.01 -5.63 9.59
CA ARG A 153 4.10 -6.61 9.59
C ARG A 153 3.57 -8.04 9.46
N GLU A 154 2.55 -8.43 10.21
CA GLU A 154 1.95 -9.77 10.11
C GLU A 154 1.36 -10.03 8.72
N THR A 155 0.71 -9.03 8.13
CA THR A 155 0.19 -9.13 6.76
C THR A 155 1.31 -9.24 5.73
N ALA A 156 2.42 -8.51 5.91
CA ALA A 156 3.60 -8.61 5.05
C ALA A 156 4.26 -10.00 5.14
N VAL A 157 4.31 -10.60 6.34
CA VAL A 157 4.78 -11.99 6.53
C VAL A 157 3.85 -12.98 5.84
N ALA A 158 2.53 -12.82 6.00
CA ALA A 158 1.55 -13.70 5.36
C ALA A 158 1.59 -13.65 3.82
N LEU A 159 2.02 -12.53 3.26
CA LEU A 159 2.25 -12.33 1.83
C LEU A 159 3.64 -12.77 1.37
N GLU A 160 4.51 -13.16 2.28
CA GLU A 160 5.91 -13.52 1.98
C GLU A 160 6.66 -12.40 1.25
N LEU A 161 6.37 -11.12 1.58
CA LEU A 161 7.02 -9.98 0.95
C LEU A 161 8.54 -10.03 1.18
N SER A 162 9.30 -10.01 0.08
CA SER A 162 10.76 -10.19 0.10
C SER A 162 11.54 -8.86 0.12
N SER A 163 10.86 -7.73 -0.04
CA SER A 163 11.50 -6.42 -0.15
C SER A 163 12.25 -6.02 1.12
N GLU A 164 13.57 -5.94 1.06
CA GLU A 164 14.40 -5.49 2.17
C GLU A 164 14.04 -4.06 2.60
N ALA A 165 13.75 -3.17 1.65
CA ALA A 165 13.36 -1.79 1.92
C ALA A 165 12.07 -1.70 2.74
N LEU A 166 11.10 -2.62 2.52
CA LEU A 166 9.90 -2.73 3.34
C LEU A 166 10.25 -3.05 4.79
N TRP A 167 11.07 -4.08 4.99
CA TRP A 167 11.44 -4.54 6.33
C TRP A 167 12.24 -3.50 7.10
N GLN A 168 13.16 -2.80 6.43
CA GLN A 168 13.91 -1.68 7.02
C GLN A 168 12.97 -0.53 7.42
N ALA A 169 11.98 -0.19 6.59
CA ALA A 169 11.02 0.86 6.91
C ALA A 169 10.13 0.47 8.10
N LEU A 170 9.65 -0.78 8.18
CA LEU A 170 8.89 -1.27 9.33
C LEU A 170 9.72 -1.24 10.61
N ALA A 171 10.99 -1.66 10.56
CA ALA A 171 11.89 -1.62 11.71
C ALA A 171 12.16 -0.17 12.17
N LEU A 172 12.37 0.75 11.24
CA LEU A 172 12.54 2.17 11.54
C LEU A 172 11.29 2.77 12.18
N GLY A 173 10.11 2.48 11.61
CA GLY A 173 8.82 2.91 12.17
C GLY A 173 8.62 2.42 13.60
N TRP A 174 8.91 1.14 13.85
CA TRP A 174 8.84 0.54 15.17
C TRP A 174 9.73 1.28 16.18
N ASN A 175 11.01 1.44 15.86
CA ASN A 175 11.97 2.11 16.74
C ASN A 175 11.54 3.55 17.07
N ARG A 176 11.05 4.27 16.06
CA ARG A 176 10.58 5.65 16.25
C ARG A 176 9.36 5.73 17.19
N LEU A 177 8.40 4.84 17.02
CA LEU A 177 7.21 4.80 17.85
C LEU A 177 7.53 4.37 19.30
N VAL A 178 8.44 3.41 19.51
CA VAL A 178 8.86 2.99 20.85
C VAL A 178 9.53 4.15 21.60
N VAL A 179 10.45 4.89 20.93
CA VAL A 179 11.10 6.06 21.53
C VAL A 179 10.07 7.14 21.86
N ALA A 180 9.13 7.42 20.95
CA ALA A 180 8.06 8.40 21.19
C ALA A 180 7.15 7.96 22.35
N GLY A 181 6.85 6.67 22.46
CA GLY A 181 6.04 6.11 23.57
C GLY A 181 6.71 6.26 24.93
N ALA A 182 8.02 6.00 25.00
CA ALA A 182 8.78 6.22 26.23
C ALA A 182 8.74 7.70 26.67
N ALA A 183 8.91 8.63 25.73
CA ALA A 183 8.84 10.06 26.00
C ALA A 183 7.43 10.53 26.41
N ALA A 184 6.37 9.98 25.81
CA ALA A 184 4.99 10.28 26.18
C ALA A 184 4.67 9.81 27.61
N ASN A 185 5.05 8.58 27.95
CA ASN A 185 4.84 8.02 29.29
C ASN A 185 5.58 8.82 30.39
N MET A 186 6.80 9.31 30.09
CA MET A 186 7.51 10.19 31.04
C MET A 186 6.76 11.51 31.28
N ARG A 187 6.22 12.12 30.23
CA ARG A 187 5.44 13.37 30.34
C ARG A 187 4.16 13.18 31.16
N GLU A 188 3.42 12.07 30.92
CA GLU A 188 2.18 11.78 31.62
C GLU A 188 2.38 11.51 33.14
N ARG A 189 3.58 11.07 33.53
CA ARG A 189 3.94 10.87 34.95
C ARG A 189 4.35 12.14 35.70
N LEU A 190 4.65 13.22 34.98
CA LEU A 190 5.11 14.48 35.57
C LEU A 190 3.96 15.50 35.76
N VAL A 191 2.76 15.19 35.29
CA VAL A 191 1.52 15.95 35.47
C VAL A 191 0.66 15.33 36.55
#